data_75c27169a024738e660f9f129bc84066
#
_entry.id   75c27169a024738e660f9f129bc84066
#
_cell.length_a   1.000
_cell.length_b   1.000
_cell.length_c   1.000
_cell.angle_alpha   90.00
_cell.angle_beta   90.00
_cell.angle_gamma   90.00
#
_symmetry.space_group_name_H-M   'P 1'
#
loop_
_entity.id
_entity.type
_entity.pdbx_description
1 polymer ?
#
loop_
_entity_poly.entity_id
_entity_poly.type
_entity_poly.pdbx_seq_one_letter_code
_entity_poly.pdbx_strand_id
1 'polypeptide(L)'
;MIDVPRTLAPAAGVATRYSLVPPRGGNPLWSTAVALAPVAGADGAEVPLSALVAGANGHSRADALLRGAGEAVERRALHPDDRLGTVRGTAAGLGRPALAAHDPRNALAHPDSARAELDWYPATRLSDAATVLVPAPLVDWPATAPGSLFDPGPSGAASGGSAGMALRSALVEIVERDAFTTAWGRRLRLPCWTDPFAAAAGTPDRPTGEALRALWRRAADAGVRTVFARIPTAVDGLCCVVACLLEPERPGALVTVGMKASDRPHDALLGALQEAWQVRAALEATLLDGPVADVPDPLVTEHDRIRYMLTARARRAVRDWAGGFVPAPAPMTAAEVTTDGIVTALLADGADPHVVDLTPRLPATVAAMGWRAVKVVPAGYQHLRMDETHEWSWNRSRLASAPERTGCPARLTDHRAAAPHPLP
;
A
#
# COMPACT_ATOMS: atom_id res chain seq x y z
N MET A 1 -16.75 -14.29 -16.25
CA MET A 1 -15.37 -14.69 -15.89
C MET A 1 -14.43 -13.60 -16.41
N ILE A 2 -13.55 -13.09 -15.55
CA ILE A 2 -12.56 -12.07 -15.93
C ILE A 2 -11.63 -12.64 -17.00
N ASP A 3 -11.49 -11.90 -18.11
CA ASP A 3 -10.55 -12.18 -19.19
C ASP A 3 -9.39 -11.16 -19.07
N VAL A 4 -8.27 -11.60 -18.51
CA VAL A 4 -7.12 -10.74 -18.20
C VAL A 4 -6.47 -10.16 -19.47
N PRO A 5 -6.17 -10.95 -20.52
CA PRO A 5 -5.64 -10.40 -21.77
C PRO A 5 -6.59 -9.36 -22.41
N ARG A 6 -7.88 -9.63 -22.41
CA ARG A 6 -8.89 -8.71 -22.94
C ARG A 6 -8.99 -7.43 -22.09
N THR A 7 -8.84 -7.52 -20.78
CA THR A 7 -8.82 -6.35 -19.87
C THR A 7 -7.68 -5.38 -20.22
N LEU A 8 -6.51 -5.92 -20.57
CA LEU A 8 -5.34 -5.12 -20.93
C LEU A 8 -5.28 -4.74 -22.42
N ALA A 9 -6.20 -5.23 -23.24
CA ALA A 9 -6.26 -4.81 -24.64
C ALA A 9 -6.67 -3.32 -24.73
N PRO A 10 -6.06 -2.52 -25.61
CA PRO A 10 -6.36 -1.08 -25.74
C PRO A 10 -7.86 -0.78 -25.93
N ALA A 11 -8.57 -1.63 -26.67
CA ALA A 11 -10.02 -1.51 -26.89
C ALA A 11 -10.86 -1.63 -25.58
N ALA A 12 -10.30 -2.14 -24.49
CA ALA A 12 -10.98 -2.20 -23.19
C ALA A 12 -10.95 -0.85 -22.45
N GLY A 13 -10.05 0.07 -22.81
CA GLY A 13 -9.98 1.43 -22.24
C GLY A 13 -9.31 1.52 -20.87
N VAL A 14 -8.60 0.47 -20.41
CA VAL A 14 -7.78 0.50 -19.18
C VAL A 14 -6.33 0.79 -19.51
N ALA A 15 -5.80 0.15 -20.54
CA ALA A 15 -4.41 0.23 -20.91
C ALA A 15 -4.25 0.67 -22.37
N THR A 16 -3.16 1.37 -22.70
CA THR A 16 -2.73 1.63 -24.08
C THR A 16 -1.80 0.54 -24.59
N ARG A 17 -0.98 0.00 -23.69
CA ARG A 17 -0.04 -1.10 -23.95
C ARG A 17 0.37 -1.75 -22.64
N TYR A 18 0.87 -2.95 -22.70
CA TYR A 18 1.55 -3.60 -21.57
C TYR A 18 2.77 -4.40 -22.03
N SER A 19 3.68 -4.61 -21.13
CA SER A 19 4.82 -5.50 -21.30
C SER A 19 4.81 -6.57 -20.22
N LEU A 20 5.33 -7.75 -20.56
CA LEU A 20 5.52 -8.86 -19.65
C LEU A 20 6.93 -9.38 -19.81
N VAL A 21 7.74 -9.22 -18.76
CA VAL A 21 9.18 -9.49 -18.80
C VAL A 21 9.47 -10.72 -17.92
N PRO A 22 10.16 -11.75 -18.45
CA PRO A 22 10.55 -12.90 -17.65
C PRO A 22 11.63 -12.54 -16.63
N PRO A 23 11.82 -13.39 -15.60
CA PRO A 23 12.92 -13.26 -14.65
C PRO A 23 14.27 -13.10 -15.38
N ARG A 24 15.05 -12.10 -14.95
CA ARG A 24 16.39 -11.84 -15.53
C ARG A 24 17.27 -11.01 -14.60
N GLY A 25 18.58 -11.19 -14.69
CA GLY A 25 19.53 -10.39 -13.91
C GLY A 25 19.27 -10.49 -12.41
N GLY A 26 19.13 -9.34 -11.76
CA GLY A 26 18.85 -9.23 -10.33
C GLY A 26 17.38 -9.48 -9.95
N ASN A 27 16.43 -9.47 -10.92
CA ASN A 27 15.01 -9.67 -10.66
C ASN A 27 14.58 -11.12 -10.90
N PRO A 28 14.27 -11.91 -9.84
CA PRO A 28 13.84 -13.31 -9.97
C PRO A 28 12.35 -13.46 -10.32
N LEU A 29 11.62 -12.38 -10.49
CA LEU A 29 10.18 -12.36 -10.73
C LEU A 29 9.82 -12.05 -12.17
N TRP A 30 8.70 -12.57 -12.64
CA TRP A 30 8.03 -12.03 -13.82
C TRP A 30 7.53 -10.63 -13.49
N SER A 31 7.71 -9.70 -14.42
CA SER A 31 7.30 -8.30 -14.26
C SER A 31 6.30 -7.92 -15.33
N THR A 32 5.21 -7.29 -14.93
CA THR A 32 4.24 -6.66 -15.83
C THR A 32 4.30 -5.15 -15.63
N ALA A 33 4.40 -4.39 -16.71
CA ALA A 33 4.21 -2.95 -16.72
C ALA A 33 3.09 -2.62 -17.69
N VAL A 34 2.12 -1.83 -17.21
CA VAL A 34 0.92 -1.45 -17.95
C VAL A 34 0.87 0.06 -18.07
N ALA A 35 1.02 0.59 -19.26
CA ALA A 35 0.75 2.00 -19.52
C ALA A 35 -0.76 2.23 -19.54
N LEU A 36 -1.24 3.06 -18.63
CA LEU A 36 -2.67 3.32 -18.48
C LEU A 36 -3.21 4.16 -19.64
N ALA A 37 -4.49 4.01 -19.92
CA ALA A 37 -5.17 4.85 -20.88
C ALA A 37 -5.30 6.28 -20.33
N PRO A 38 -5.03 7.33 -21.13
CA PRO A 38 -5.19 8.70 -20.71
C PRO A 38 -6.63 8.98 -20.26
N VAL A 39 -6.76 9.85 -19.26
CA VAL A 39 -8.05 10.37 -18.81
C VAL A 39 -8.08 11.86 -19.10
N ALA A 40 -9.19 12.35 -19.64
CA ALA A 40 -9.37 13.76 -19.95
C ALA A 40 -9.28 14.61 -18.68
N GLY A 41 -8.58 15.74 -18.73
CA GLY A 41 -8.46 16.68 -17.62
C GLY A 41 -7.14 16.67 -16.86
N ALA A 42 -6.17 15.82 -17.21
CA ALA A 42 -4.84 15.79 -16.59
C ALA A 42 -3.84 16.79 -17.24
N ASP A 43 -4.32 17.77 -17.98
CA ASP A 43 -3.47 18.70 -18.72
C ASP A 43 -2.78 19.68 -17.76
N GLY A 44 -1.44 19.59 -17.63
CA GLY A 44 -0.59 20.63 -17.08
C GLY A 44 -0.07 20.48 -15.65
N ALA A 45 -0.48 19.48 -14.89
CA ALA A 45 0.12 19.15 -13.62
C ALA A 45 1.15 18.00 -13.78
N GLU A 46 2.20 17.99 -12.96
CA GLU A 46 3.12 16.85 -12.89
C GLU A 46 2.36 15.63 -12.35
N VAL A 47 2.02 14.70 -13.26
CA VAL A 47 1.23 13.51 -12.91
C VAL A 47 2.17 12.47 -12.32
N PRO A 48 1.89 11.93 -11.12
CA PRO A 48 2.71 10.88 -10.52
C PRO A 48 2.85 9.66 -11.44
N LEU A 49 4.02 9.04 -11.46
CA LEU A 49 4.26 7.88 -12.33
C LEU A 49 3.29 6.73 -12.05
N SER A 50 2.93 6.51 -10.79
CA SER A 50 1.95 5.50 -10.37
C SER A 50 0.53 5.74 -10.88
N ALA A 51 0.22 6.97 -11.35
CA ALA A 51 -1.04 7.29 -12.01
C ALA A 51 -0.98 7.07 -13.54
N LEU A 52 0.21 6.90 -14.12
CA LEU A 52 0.42 6.68 -15.55
C LEU A 52 0.75 5.23 -15.89
N VAL A 53 1.42 4.53 -14.96
CA VAL A 53 1.91 3.17 -15.16
C VAL A 53 1.59 2.33 -13.94
N ALA A 54 0.88 1.23 -14.15
CA ALA A 54 0.71 0.18 -13.16
C ALA A 54 1.81 -0.88 -13.36
N GLY A 55 2.43 -1.30 -12.26
CA GLY A 55 3.51 -2.28 -12.29
C GLY A 55 3.29 -3.39 -11.28
N ALA A 56 3.39 -4.64 -11.72
CA ALA A 56 3.26 -5.79 -10.82
C ALA A 56 4.33 -6.84 -11.09
N ASN A 57 4.69 -7.54 -10.03
CA ASN A 57 5.57 -8.69 -10.11
C ASN A 57 4.87 -9.95 -9.61
N GLY A 58 5.25 -11.10 -10.18
CA GLY A 58 4.68 -12.39 -9.82
C GLY A 58 5.71 -13.52 -9.94
N HIS A 59 5.47 -14.61 -9.21
CA HIS A 59 6.33 -15.80 -9.27
C HIS A 59 6.15 -16.61 -10.57
N SER A 60 5.08 -16.35 -11.31
CA SER A 60 4.80 -16.94 -12.61
C SER A 60 4.32 -15.89 -13.61
N ARG A 61 4.36 -16.24 -14.89
CA ARG A 61 3.82 -15.41 -15.97
C ARG A 61 2.33 -15.05 -15.73
N ALA A 62 1.54 -16.03 -15.32
CA ALA A 62 0.12 -15.85 -15.10
C ALA A 62 -0.15 -14.96 -13.86
N ASP A 63 0.61 -15.17 -12.78
CA ASP A 63 0.51 -14.37 -11.55
C ASP A 63 0.86 -12.91 -11.82
N ALA A 64 1.98 -12.62 -12.48
CA ALA A 64 2.38 -11.25 -12.84
C ALA A 64 1.34 -10.56 -13.73
N LEU A 65 0.79 -11.28 -14.71
CA LEU A 65 -0.21 -10.72 -15.62
C LEU A 65 -1.52 -10.41 -14.89
N LEU A 66 -1.99 -11.31 -14.01
CA LEU A 66 -3.21 -11.11 -13.23
C LEU A 66 -3.07 -9.91 -12.26
N ARG A 67 -1.94 -9.84 -11.56
CA ARG A 67 -1.64 -8.71 -10.64
C ARG A 67 -1.56 -7.40 -11.40
N GLY A 68 -0.86 -7.36 -12.55
CA GLY A 68 -0.74 -6.18 -13.39
C GLY A 68 -2.09 -5.71 -13.95
N ALA A 69 -2.98 -6.64 -14.32
CA ALA A 69 -4.33 -6.28 -14.74
C ALA A 69 -5.17 -5.72 -13.58
N GLY A 70 -5.09 -6.35 -12.41
CA GLY A 70 -5.77 -5.87 -11.20
C GLY A 70 -5.32 -4.46 -10.83
N GLU A 71 -4.01 -4.24 -10.76
CA GLU A 71 -3.42 -2.93 -10.48
C GLU A 71 -3.85 -1.88 -11.52
N ALA A 72 -3.84 -2.23 -12.81
CA ALA A 72 -4.25 -1.32 -13.87
C ALA A 72 -5.74 -0.94 -13.79
N VAL A 73 -6.61 -1.88 -13.44
CA VAL A 73 -8.04 -1.62 -13.23
C VAL A 73 -8.24 -0.73 -12.00
N GLU A 74 -7.51 -0.97 -10.93
CA GLU A 74 -7.54 -0.16 -9.70
C GLU A 74 -7.11 1.28 -9.99
N ARG A 75 -5.94 1.47 -10.62
CA ARG A 75 -5.42 2.80 -10.96
C ARG A 75 -6.37 3.54 -11.91
N ARG A 76 -6.93 2.84 -12.90
CA ARG A 76 -7.93 3.43 -13.81
C ARG A 76 -9.19 3.89 -13.07
N ALA A 77 -9.62 3.16 -12.04
CA ALA A 77 -10.80 3.52 -11.25
C ALA A 77 -10.54 4.71 -10.31
N LEU A 78 -9.29 4.95 -9.93
CA LEU A 78 -8.91 6.10 -9.09
C LEU A 78 -8.89 7.42 -9.86
N HIS A 79 -8.75 7.40 -11.18
CA HIS A 79 -8.76 8.65 -11.97
C HIS A 79 -10.12 9.34 -11.84
N PRO A 80 -10.12 10.65 -11.48
CA PRO A 80 -11.36 11.42 -11.36
C PRO A 80 -12.11 11.46 -12.68
N ASP A 81 -13.42 11.31 -12.62
CA ASP A 81 -14.34 11.53 -13.73
C ASP A 81 -15.75 11.85 -13.20
N ASP A 82 -16.65 12.29 -14.10
CA ASP A 82 -17.98 12.76 -13.72
C ASP A 82 -19.00 11.64 -13.42
N ARG A 83 -18.59 10.36 -13.55
CA ARG A 83 -19.54 9.22 -13.46
C ARG A 83 -19.98 8.90 -12.03
N LEU A 84 -19.25 9.33 -11.02
CA LEU A 84 -19.67 9.15 -9.62
C LEU A 84 -20.57 10.25 -9.08
N GLY A 85 -20.59 11.40 -9.75
CA GLY A 85 -21.24 12.60 -9.23
C GLY A 85 -20.63 13.11 -7.91
N THR A 86 -20.42 14.41 -7.83
CA THR A 86 -19.91 15.08 -6.63
C THR A 86 -20.89 16.11 -6.12
N VAL A 87 -20.77 16.44 -4.85
CA VAL A 87 -21.40 17.61 -4.24
C VAL A 87 -20.30 18.60 -3.89
N ARG A 88 -20.40 19.85 -4.34
CA ARG A 88 -19.41 20.89 -4.04
C ARG A 88 -19.84 21.74 -2.85
N GLY A 89 -18.91 22.03 -1.94
CA GLY A 89 -19.14 22.88 -0.79
C GLY A 89 -18.10 22.71 0.32
N THR A 90 -18.23 23.51 1.37
CA THR A 90 -17.49 23.31 2.62
C THR A 90 -18.16 22.23 3.46
N ALA A 91 -17.41 21.54 4.31
CA ALA A 91 -17.97 20.50 5.19
C ALA A 91 -19.22 20.95 5.96
N ALA A 92 -19.21 22.16 6.52
CA ALA A 92 -20.34 22.74 7.24
C ALA A 92 -21.50 23.15 6.32
N GLY A 93 -21.22 23.57 5.09
CA GLY A 93 -22.22 24.03 4.10
C GLY A 93 -23.00 22.92 3.40
N LEU A 94 -22.54 21.66 3.50
CA LEU A 94 -23.16 20.53 2.79
C LEU A 94 -24.56 20.17 3.30
N GLY A 95 -24.89 20.50 4.56
CA GLY A 95 -26.17 20.14 5.17
C GLY A 95 -26.42 18.63 5.28
N ARG A 96 -25.37 17.82 5.14
CA ARG A 96 -25.37 16.34 5.16
C ARG A 96 -24.18 15.85 5.97
N PRO A 97 -24.23 14.63 6.54
CA PRO A 97 -23.08 14.04 7.22
C PRO A 97 -21.85 13.99 6.31
N ALA A 98 -20.72 14.52 6.81
CA ALA A 98 -19.45 14.56 6.10
C ALA A 98 -18.33 14.08 7.01
N LEU A 99 -17.34 13.38 6.44
CA LEU A 99 -16.14 12.93 7.15
C LEU A 99 -15.34 14.14 7.66
N ALA A 100 -15.09 14.21 8.95
CA ALA A 100 -14.18 15.18 9.55
C ALA A 100 -12.71 14.76 9.29
N ALA A 101 -12.26 14.88 8.04
CA ALA A 101 -10.92 14.44 7.63
C ALA A 101 -9.79 15.15 8.38
N HIS A 102 -10.03 16.42 8.78
CA HIS A 102 -9.13 17.27 9.57
C HIS A 102 -9.09 16.95 11.06
N ASP A 103 -9.98 16.09 11.58
CA ASP A 103 -9.91 15.67 12.99
C ASP A 103 -8.55 14.97 13.23
N PRO A 104 -7.80 15.37 14.27
CA PRO A 104 -6.51 14.76 14.60
C PRO A 104 -6.57 13.24 14.83
N ARG A 105 -7.75 12.70 15.16
CA ARG A 105 -7.96 11.24 15.26
C ARG A 105 -7.96 10.54 13.91
N ASN A 106 -8.29 11.27 12.83
CA ASN A 106 -8.25 10.77 11.46
C ASN A 106 -6.91 11.11 10.79
N ALA A 107 -6.42 12.35 11.00
CA ALA A 107 -5.17 12.85 10.42
C ALA A 107 -5.09 12.70 8.88
N LEU A 108 -6.24 12.84 8.19
CA LEU A 108 -6.38 12.65 6.75
C LEU A 108 -6.30 13.95 5.96
N ALA A 109 -6.39 15.09 6.64
CA ALA A 109 -6.35 16.41 6.02
C ALA A 109 -5.80 17.48 6.98
N HIS A 110 -5.23 18.54 6.40
CA HIS A 110 -4.85 19.74 7.14
C HIS A 110 -6.07 20.39 7.82
N PRO A 111 -5.95 21.01 9.01
CA PRO A 111 -7.06 21.68 9.68
C PRO A 111 -7.82 22.70 8.82
N ASP A 112 -7.15 23.40 7.93
CA ASP A 112 -7.78 24.38 7.04
C ASP A 112 -8.73 23.75 6.00
N SER A 113 -8.62 22.44 5.76
CA SER A 113 -9.56 21.73 4.87
C SER A 113 -11.00 21.80 5.35
N ALA A 114 -11.25 22.02 6.65
CA ALA A 114 -12.58 22.22 7.21
C ALA A 114 -13.35 23.39 6.61
N ARG A 115 -12.62 24.42 6.11
CA ARG A 115 -13.17 25.62 5.52
C ARG A 115 -13.03 25.69 4.01
N ALA A 116 -12.30 24.72 3.42
CA ALA A 116 -12.07 24.65 2.00
C ALA A 116 -13.35 24.25 1.26
N GLU A 117 -13.57 24.85 0.11
CA GLU A 117 -14.62 24.46 -0.81
C GLU A 117 -14.12 23.31 -1.68
N LEU A 118 -14.64 22.11 -1.43
CA LEU A 118 -14.18 20.86 -2.02
C LEU A 118 -15.31 20.16 -2.79
N ASP A 119 -14.94 19.25 -3.65
CA ASP A 119 -15.84 18.23 -4.18
C ASP A 119 -15.87 17.03 -3.22
N TRP A 120 -17.04 16.42 -3.06
CA TRP A 120 -17.30 15.36 -2.09
C TRP A 120 -18.02 14.19 -2.76
N TYR A 121 -17.55 12.98 -2.52
CA TYR A 121 -18.21 11.76 -2.97
C TYR A 121 -19.08 11.14 -1.88
N PRO A 122 -20.24 10.55 -2.24
CA PRO A 122 -20.98 9.71 -1.31
C PRO A 122 -20.17 8.43 -1.02
N ALA A 123 -20.03 8.12 0.27
CA ALA A 123 -19.39 6.91 0.76
C ALA A 123 -20.33 6.17 1.72
N THR A 124 -20.18 4.87 1.83
CA THR A 124 -20.82 4.06 2.84
C THR A 124 -19.91 3.94 4.07
N ARG A 125 -20.34 4.42 5.21
CA ARG A 125 -19.65 4.20 6.49
C ARG A 125 -19.91 2.77 6.94
N LEU A 126 -18.84 2.02 7.28
CA LEU A 126 -18.99 0.58 7.56
C LEU A 126 -19.53 0.28 8.95
N SER A 127 -19.55 1.24 9.88
CA SER A 127 -20.08 1.04 11.24
C SER A 127 -21.61 0.89 11.28
N ASP A 128 -22.34 1.56 10.39
CA ASP A 128 -23.80 1.62 10.41
C ASP A 128 -24.46 1.65 9.01
N ALA A 129 -23.68 1.46 7.96
CA ALA A 129 -24.11 1.55 6.56
C ALA A 129 -24.68 2.92 6.15
N ALA A 130 -24.47 3.98 6.95
CA ALA A 130 -24.93 5.32 6.61
C ALA A 130 -24.16 5.91 5.42
N THR A 131 -24.84 6.73 4.62
CA THR A 131 -24.18 7.53 3.60
C THR A 131 -23.54 8.75 4.22
N VAL A 132 -22.22 8.88 4.08
CA VAL A 132 -21.40 10.01 4.53
C VAL A 132 -20.63 10.57 3.35
N LEU A 133 -20.47 11.88 3.28
CA LEU A 133 -19.68 12.51 2.24
C LEU A 133 -18.19 12.48 2.60
N VAL A 134 -17.34 12.08 1.66
CA VAL A 134 -15.88 12.08 1.82
C VAL A 134 -15.24 13.04 0.82
N PRO A 135 -14.17 13.78 1.20
CA PRO A 135 -13.49 14.69 0.29
C PRO A 135 -12.91 13.96 -0.92
N ALA A 136 -13.12 14.49 -2.11
CA ALA A 136 -12.61 13.90 -3.34
C ALA A 136 -11.07 13.66 -3.33
N PRO A 137 -10.23 14.53 -2.74
CA PRO A 137 -8.79 14.28 -2.67
C PRO A 137 -8.37 13.02 -1.89
N LEU A 138 -9.24 12.45 -1.04
CA LEU A 138 -9.00 11.17 -0.37
C LEU A 138 -9.41 9.97 -1.20
N VAL A 139 -10.05 10.20 -2.34
CA VAL A 139 -10.60 9.17 -3.24
C VAL A 139 -9.83 9.12 -4.55
N ASP A 140 -9.53 10.30 -5.11
CA ASP A 140 -8.96 10.47 -6.44
C ASP A 140 -7.42 10.29 -6.43
N TRP A 141 -6.89 9.69 -7.50
CA TRP A 141 -5.47 9.64 -7.77
C TRP A 141 -5.20 9.71 -9.29
N PRO A 142 -4.48 10.73 -9.77
CA PRO A 142 -4.01 11.89 -9.01
C PRO A 142 -5.15 12.76 -8.50
N ALA A 143 -4.94 13.41 -7.35
CA ALA A 143 -5.94 14.31 -6.80
C ALA A 143 -5.86 15.70 -7.43
N THR A 144 -7.01 16.37 -7.53
CA THR A 144 -7.15 17.69 -8.14
C THR A 144 -7.13 18.85 -7.14
N ALA A 145 -7.08 18.57 -5.84
CA ALA A 145 -7.05 19.58 -4.78
C ALA A 145 -5.63 20.08 -4.47
N PRO A 146 -5.49 21.25 -3.82
CA PRO A 146 -4.20 21.74 -3.36
C PRO A 146 -3.50 20.71 -2.46
N GLY A 147 -2.30 20.26 -2.86
CA GLY A 147 -1.52 19.25 -2.13
C GLY A 147 -1.22 19.64 -0.68
N SER A 148 -1.24 20.93 -0.33
CA SER A 148 -1.04 21.38 1.05
C SER A 148 -2.16 21.00 2.03
N LEU A 149 -3.36 20.67 1.56
CA LEU A 149 -4.51 20.33 2.40
C LEU A 149 -4.68 18.81 2.59
N PHE A 150 -4.16 18.00 1.70
CA PHE A 150 -4.29 16.55 1.71
C PHE A 150 -2.97 15.89 1.36
N ASP A 151 -2.80 14.66 1.79
CA ASP A 151 -1.72 13.77 1.37
C ASP A 151 -2.34 12.61 0.55
N PRO A 152 -2.73 12.88 -0.72
CA PRO A 152 -3.44 11.91 -1.53
C PRO A 152 -2.55 10.73 -1.93
N GLY A 153 -3.18 9.59 -2.15
CA GLY A 153 -2.45 8.40 -2.58
C GLY A 153 -3.40 7.27 -2.98
N PRO A 154 -2.88 6.25 -3.64
CA PRO A 154 -3.68 5.10 -4.08
C PRO A 154 -4.09 4.17 -2.94
N SER A 155 -3.45 4.26 -1.76
CA SER A 155 -3.67 3.33 -0.64
C SER A 155 -5.13 3.23 -0.22
N GLY A 156 -5.60 2.01 0.03
CA GLY A 156 -6.99 1.71 0.34
C GLY A 156 -7.88 1.54 -0.90
N ALA A 157 -7.32 1.62 -2.11
CA ALA A 157 -8.02 1.21 -3.31
C ALA A 157 -7.81 -0.28 -3.57
N ALA A 158 -8.79 -0.93 -4.17
CA ALA A 158 -8.62 -2.30 -4.66
C ALA A 158 -9.59 -2.61 -5.80
N SER A 159 -9.15 -3.49 -6.67
CA SER A 159 -9.97 -4.12 -7.70
C SER A 159 -10.17 -5.61 -7.43
N GLY A 160 -11.24 -6.19 -7.96
CA GLY A 160 -11.51 -7.61 -7.81
C GLY A 160 -12.60 -8.14 -8.72
N GLY A 161 -12.75 -9.46 -8.76
CA GLY A 161 -13.78 -10.17 -9.51
C GLY A 161 -15.18 -10.11 -8.86
N SER A 162 -15.31 -9.50 -7.71
CA SER A 162 -16.57 -9.18 -7.03
C SER A 162 -16.39 -7.98 -6.10
N ALA A 163 -17.49 -7.35 -5.72
CA ALA A 163 -17.46 -6.24 -4.74
C ALA A 163 -16.89 -6.70 -3.39
N GLY A 164 -17.25 -7.89 -2.92
CA GLY A 164 -16.71 -8.45 -1.68
C GLY A 164 -15.20 -8.68 -1.74
N MET A 165 -14.69 -9.18 -2.88
CA MET A 165 -13.24 -9.36 -3.09
C MET A 165 -12.50 -8.01 -3.08
N ALA A 166 -13.01 -7.02 -3.80
CA ALA A 166 -12.42 -5.68 -3.83
C ALA A 166 -12.43 -5.04 -2.44
N LEU A 167 -13.58 -5.09 -1.74
CA LEU A 167 -13.71 -4.56 -0.38
C LEU A 167 -12.72 -5.24 0.60
N ARG A 168 -12.68 -6.57 0.60
CA ARG A 168 -11.75 -7.30 1.47
C ARG A 168 -10.31 -6.89 1.22
N SER A 169 -9.89 -6.80 -0.05
CA SER A 169 -8.52 -6.41 -0.41
C SER A 169 -8.20 -5.01 0.07
N ALA A 170 -9.10 -4.04 -0.13
CA ALA A 170 -8.94 -2.67 0.34
C ALA A 170 -8.85 -2.57 1.87
N LEU A 171 -9.70 -3.33 2.60
CA LEU A 171 -9.66 -3.39 4.06
C LEU A 171 -8.35 -3.99 4.59
N VAL A 172 -7.88 -5.08 3.98
CA VAL A 172 -6.59 -5.69 4.33
C VAL A 172 -5.45 -4.70 4.09
N GLU A 173 -5.50 -3.93 3.00
CA GLU A 173 -4.47 -2.93 2.71
C GLU A 173 -4.44 -1.79 3.73
N ILE A 174 -5.58 -1.24 4.15
CA ILE A 174 -5.57 -0.19 5.18
C ILE A 174 -5.03 -0.70 6.53
N VAL A 175 -5.28 -1.96 6.89
CA VAL A 175 -4.66 -2.59 8.07
C VAL A 175 -3.14 -2.70 7.89
N GLU A 176 -2.71 -3.13 6.72
CA GLU A 176 -1.30 -3.27 6.34
C GLU A 176 -0.56 -1.93 6.43
N ARG A 177 -1.14 -0.86 5.86
CA ARG A 177 -0.54 0.48 5.86
C ARG A 177 -0.46 1.10 7.25
N ASP A 178 -1.54 0.97 8.06
CA ASP A 178 -1.54 1.41 9.46
C ASP A 178 -0.47 0.67 10.28
N ALA A 179 -0.45 -0.65 10.19
CA ALA A 179 0.49 -1.49 10.92
C ALA A 179 1.94 -1.11 10.58
N PHE A 180 2.26 -0.98 9.30
CA PHE A 180 3.61 -0.63 8.86
C PHE A 180 4.01 0.79 9.28
N THR A 181 3.16 1.78 8.98
CA THR A 181 3.52 3.19 9.23
C THR A 181 3.67 3.46 10.73
N THR A 182 2.82 2.85 11.57
CA THR A 182 2.96 2.96 13.04
C THR A 182 4.19 2.22 13.55
N ALA A 183 4.47 1.01 13.06
CA ALA A 183 5.66 0.25 13.46
C ALA A 183 6.95 0.95 13.04
N TRP A 184 6.99 1.53 11.85
CA TRP A 184 8.13 2.32 11.37
C TRP A 184 8.28 3.63 12.16
N GLY A 185 7.22 4.42 12.33
CA GLY A 185 7.25 5.70 13.05
C GLY A 185 7.65 5.57 14.52
N ARG A 186 7.38 4.44 15.14
CA ARG A 186 7.77 4.13 16.52
C ARG A 186 8.99 3.22 16.64
N ARG A 187 9.54 2.73 15.53
CA ARG A 187 10.65 1.76 15.51
C ARG A 187 10.36 0.59 16.44
N LEU A 188 9.18 -0.04 16.29
CA LEU A 188 8.78 -1.15 17.11
C LEU A 188 9.76 -2.33 16.99
N ARG A 189 10.02 -3.00 18.10
CA ARG A 189 10.85 -4.22 18.17
C ARG A 189 9.98 -5.43 17.84
N LEU A 190 9.92 -5.75 16.57
CA LEU A 190 9.02 -6.78 16.04
C LEU A 190 9.57 -8.19 16.25
N PRO A 191 8.71 -9.20 16.48
CA PRO A 191 9.09 -10.60 16.43
C PRO A 191 9.50 -11.00 15.00
N CYS A 192 10.65 -11.68 14.84
CA CYS A 192 11.22 -11.97 13.53
C CYS A 192 11.78 -13.37 13.37
N TRP A 193 11.96 -13.75 12.10
CA TRP A 193 12.56 -15.00 11.64
C TRP A 193 13.53 -14.72 10.48
N THR A 194 14.51 -15.60 10.29
CA THR A 194 15.38 -15.60 9.11
C THR A 194 15.03 -16.73 8.15
N ASP A 195 14.31 -17.75 8.62
CA ASP A 195 13.77 -18.84 7.82
C ASP A 195 12.25 -18.67 7.70
N PRO A 196 11.70 -18.47 6.48
CA PRO A 196 10.27 -18.29 6.28
C PRO A 196 9.44 -19.55 6.57
N PHE A 197 10.05 -20.74 6.52
CA PHE A 197 9.36 -22.00 6.84
C PHE A 197 9.32 -22.28 8.35
N ALA A 198 10.21 -21.66 9.13
CA ALA A 198 10.09 -21.60 10.57
C ALA A 198 9.13 -20.51 11.06
N ALA A 199 8.83 -19.52 10.21
CA ALA A 199 7.96 -18.37 10.53
C ALA A 199 6.47 -18.72 10.51
N ALA A 200 6.07 -19.77 9.81
CA ALA A 200 4.68 -20.16 9.62
C ALA A 200 4.44 -21.61 9.99
N ALA A 201 3.39 -21.87 10.76
CA ALA A 201 2.97 -23.23 11.08
C ALA A 201 2.25 -23.87 9.87
N GLY A 202 2.35 -25.21 9.80
CA GLY A 202 1.74 -26.00 8.73
C GLY A 202 2.55 -26.01 7.44
N THR A 203 1.98 -26.61 6.41
CA THR A 203 2.61 -26.73 5.09
C THR A 203 1.90 -25.80 4.12
N PRO A 204 2.64 -24.95 3.37
CA PRO A 204 2.04 -24.17 2.30
C PRO A 204 1.48 -25.05 1.19
N ASP A 205 0.54 -24.55 0.42
CA ASP A 205 0.24 -25.18 -0.87
C ASP A 205 1.50 -25.20 -1.75
N ARG A 206 1.52 -26.14 -2.69
CA ARG A 206 2.74 -26.40 -3.47
C ARG A 206 3.24 -25.19 -4.25
N PRO A 207 2.41 -24.43 -4.99
CA PRO A 207 2.87 -23.24 -5.71
C PRO A 207 3.46 -22.18 -4.78
N THR A 208 2.78 -21.84 -3.68
CA THR A 208 3.24 -20.87 -2.69
C THR A 208 4.58 -21.29 -2.06
N GLY A 209 4.68 -22.56 -1.65
CA GLY A 209 5.89 -23.09 -1.03
C GLY A 209 7.10 -23.15 -1.97
N GLU A 210 6.89 -23.51 -3.24
CA GLU A 210 7.94 -23.52 -4.27
C GLU A 210 8.42 -22.09 -4.56
N ALA A 211 7.50 -21.15 -4.74
CA ALA A 211 7.82 -19.75 -5.01
C ALA A 211 8.58 -19.09 -3.84
N LEU A 212 8.10 -19.26 -2.61
CA LEU A 212 8.74 -18.72 -1.41
C LEU A 212 10.16 -19.27 -1.26
N ARG A 213 10.34 -20.58 -1.44
CA ARG A 213 11.66 -21.22 -1.37
C ARG A 213 12.60 -20.72 -2.46
N ALA A 214 12.11 -20.55 -3.68
CA ALA A 214 12.92 -20.06 -4.80
C ALA A 214 13.41 -18.63 -4.56
N LEU A 215 12.54 -17.73 -4.13
CA LEU A 215 12.90 -16.33 -3.86
C LEU A 215 13.84 -16.20 -2.67
N TRP A 216 13.59 -16.96 -1.60
CA TRP A 216 14.44 -16.95 -0.41
C TRP A 216 15.86 -17.50 -0.71
N ARG A 217 15.96 -18.63 -1.43
CA ARG A 217 17.25 -19.17 -1.87
C ARG A 217 17.97 -18.19 -2.80
N ARG A 218 17.26 -17.55 -3.72
CA ARG A 218 17.86 -16.54 -4.60
C ARG A 218 18.51 -15.39 -3.83
N ALA A 219 17.89 -14.95 -2.72
CA ALA A 219 18.50 -13.95 -1.85
C ALA A 219 19.79 -14.49 -1.20
N ALA A 220 19.76 -15.71 -0.66
CA ALA A 220 20.92 -16.34 -0.05
C ALA A 220 22.07 -16.54 -1.04
N ASP A 221 21.79 -17.02 -2.25
CA ASP A 221 22.78 -17.22 -3.33
C ASP A 221 23.43 -15.89 -3.77
N ALA A 222 22.69 -14.79 -3.67
CA ALA A 222 23.19 -13.43 -3.91
C ALA A 222 23.91 -12.81 -2.70
N GLY A 223 24.06 -13.53 -1.58
CA GLY A 223 24.64 -13.01 -0.35
C GLY A 223 23.76 -11.99 0.37
N VAL A 224 22.47 -11.94 0.05
CA VAL A 224 21.49 -11.02 0.65
C VAL A 224 20.83 -11.69 1.86
N ARG A 225 20.97 -11.08 3.03
CA ARG A 225 20.27 -11.56 4.24
C ARG A 225 18.81 -11.17 4.18
N THR A 226 17.93 -12.15 4.34
CA THR A 226 16.49 -11.95 4.45
C THR A 226 16.05 -11.99 5.91
N VAL A 227 15.24 -11.04 6.33
CA VAL A 227 14.60 -11.00 7.66
C VAL A 227 13.11 -10.82 7.46
N PHE A 228 12.32 -11.68 8.06
CA PHE A 228 10.86 -11.56 8.10
C PHE A 228 10.45 -11.13 9.51
N ALA A 229 9.58 -10.14 9.62
CA ALA A 229 9.04 -9.72 10.90
C ALA A 229 7.53 -9.63 10.84
N ARG A 230 6.83 -10.04 11.91
CA ARG A 230 5.39 -9.88 12.04
C ARG A 230 5.09 -8.54 12.71
N ILE A 231 4.18 -7.78 12.14
CA ILE A 231 3.56 -6.63 12.80
C ILE A 231 2.21 -7.10 13.35
N PRO A 232 2.01 -7.13 14.68
CA PRO A 232 0.71 -7.44 15.25
C PRO A 232 -0.33 -6.40 14.84
N THR A 233 -1.53 -6.86 14.50
CA THR A 233 -2.69 -6.05 14.11
C THR A 233 -3.88 -6.35 15.01
N ALA A 234 -4.90 -5.49 14.99
CA ALA A 234 -6.13 -5.72 15.73
C ALA A 234 -6.99 -6.86 15.14
N VAL A 235 -6.71 -7.28 13.91
CA VAL A 235 -7.47 -8.34 13.23
C VAL A 235 -6.85 -9.69 13.57
N ASP A 236 -7.47 -10.42 14.47
CA ASP A 236 -7.03 -11.76 14.82
C ASP A 236 -7.00 -12.67 13.58
N GLY A 237 -5.93 -13.45 13.47
CA GLY A 237 -5.71 -14.34 12.32
C GLY A 237 -5.14 -13.66 11.09
N LEU A 238 -5.10 -12.34 11.00
CA LEU A 238 -4.42 -11.63 9.93
C LEU A 238 -2.93 -11.51 10.24
N CYS A 239 -2.10 -12.12 9.41
CA CYS A 239 -0.64 -12.04 9.51
C CYS A 239 -0.14 -10.89 8.65
N CYS A 240 0.28 -9.78 9.27
CA CYS A 240 0.97 -8.69 8.59
C CYS A 240 2.48 -8.93 8.70
N VAL A 241 3.15 -9.13 7.58
CA VAL A 241 4.57 -9.47 7.50
C VAL A 241 5.34 -8.37 6.78
N VAL A 242 6.49 -8.02 7.34
CA VAL A 242 7.52 -7.22 6.66
C VAL A 242 8.68 -8.15 6.30
N ALA A 243 9.13 -8.09 5.05
CA ALA A 243 10.36 -8.71 4.59
C ALA A 243 11.43 -7.65 4.31
N CYS A 244 12.61 -7.80 4.89
CA CYS A 244 13.76 -6.95 4.62
C CYS A 244 14.82 -7.76 3.86
N LEU A 245 15.24 -7.25 2.68
CA LEU A 245 16.40 -7.74 1.94
C LEU A 245 17.59 -6.84 2.25
N LEU A 246 18.60 -7.37 2.88
CA LEU A 246 19.75 -6.62 3.41
C LEU A 246 21.03 -7.12 2.73
N GLU A 247 21.55 -6.41 1.74
CA GLU A 247 22.88 -6.69 1.21
C GLU A 247 23.98 -6.45 2.26
N PRO A 248 25.14 -7.10 2.16
CA PRO A 248 26.31 -6.75 2.94
C PRO A 248 26.64 -5.26 2.83
N GLU A 249 27.17 -4.69 3.90
CA GLU A 249 27.47 -3.26 3.92
C GLU A 249 28.65 -2.95 2.99
N ARG A 250 28.37 -2.21 1.94
CA ARG A 250 29.33 -1.72 0.93
C ARG A 250 28.76 -0.50 0.23
N PRO A 251 29.59 0.35 -0.43
CA PRO A 251 29.08 1.40 -1.30
C PRO A 251 28.14 0.84 -2.36
N GLY A 252 26.98 1.47 -2.54
CA GLY A 252 25.98 1.03 -3.53
C GLY A 252 25.17 -0.21 -3.13
N ALA A 253 25.37 -0.76 -1.91
CA ALA A 253 24.53 -1.86 -1.42
C ALA A 253 23.05 -1.46 -1.41
N LEU A 254 22.17 -2.39 -1.78
CA LEU A 254 20.73 -2.17 -1.71
C LEU A 254 20.15 -2.78 -0.41
N VAL A 255 19.19 -2.06 0.14
CA VAL A 255 18.39 -2.50 1.27
C VAL A 255 16.94 -2.19 0.94
N THR A 256 16.11 -3.22 0.89
CA THR A 256 14.72 -3.06 0.47
C THR A 256 13.77 -3.71 1.45
N VAL A 257 12.57 -3.19 1.49
CA VAL A 257 11.47 -3.63 2.35
C VAL A 257 10.28 -3.92 1.47
N GLY A 258 9.56 -4.97 1.81
CA GLY A 258 8.24 -5.25 1.29
C GLY A 258 7.34 -5.71 2.42
N MET A 259 6.04 -5.60 2.23
CA MET A 259 5.06 -5.96 3.24
C MET A 259 3.85 -6.66 2.63
N LYS A 260 3.21 -7.52 3.41
CA LYS A 260 1.96 -8.16 3.01
C LYS A 260 1.17 -8.62 4.22
N ALA A 261 -0.13 -8.35 4.19
CA ALA A 261 -1.08 -8.94 5.12
C ALA A 261 -1.91 -10.04 4.44
N SER A 262 -2.11 -11.17 5.13
CA SER A 262 -2.93 -12.30 4.69
C SER A 262 -3.36 -13.12 5.90
N ASP A 263 -4.51 -13.77 5.81
CA ASP A 263 -4.96 -14.79 6.78
C ASP A 263 -4.21 -16.14 6.62
N ARG A 264 -3.42 -16.25 5.56
CA ARG A 264 -2.52 -17.37 5.29
C ARG A 264 -1.07 -16.93 5.46
N PRO A 265 -0.37 -17.37 6.53
CA PRO A 265 0.98 -16.88 6.84
C PRO A 265 2.00 -17.05 5.70
N HIS A 266 1.96 -18.17 4.97
CA HIS A 266 2.86 -18.40 3.85
C HIS A 266 2.61 -17.44 2.67
N ASP A 267 1.34 -17.03 2.44
CA ASP A 267 1.01 -16.03 1.43
C ASP A 267 1.47 -14.63 1.86
N ALA A 268 1.39 -14.31 3.16
CA ALA A 268 1.92 -13.08 3.71
C ALA A 268 3.46 -13.01 3.56
N LEU A 269 4.15 -14.11 3.88
CA LEU A 269 5.62 -14.21 3.71
C LEU A 269 6.04 -14.10 2.24
N LEU A 270 5.36 -14.83 1.36
CA LEU A 270 5.62 -14.77 -0.08
C LEU A 270 5.37 -13.36 -0.64
N GLY A 271 4.22 -12.77 -0.32
CA GLY A 271 3.85 -11.44 -0.81
C GLY A 271 4.82 -10.35 -0.35
N ALA A 272 5.20 -10.36 0.94
CA ALA A 272 6.19 -9.42 1.47
C ALA A 272 7.56 -9.58 0.81
N LEU A 273 8.01 -10.81 0.55
CA LEU A 273 9.27 -11.08 -0.13
C LEU A 273 9.21 -10.67 -1.62
N GLN A 274 8.09 -10.92 -2.29
CA GLN A 274 7.87 -10.46 -3.67
C GLN A 274 7.95 -8.94 -3.78
N GLU A 275 7.30 -8.21 -2.88
CA GLU A 275 7.35 -6.74 -2.88
C GLU A 275 8.76 -6.23 -2.60
N ALA A 276 9.49 -6.82 -1.64
CA ALA A 276 10.89 -6.46 -1.39
C ALA A 276 11.79 -6.67 -2.62
N TRP A 277 11.56 -7.73 -3.40
CA TRP A 277 12.24 -7.95 -4.69
C TRP A 277 11.78 -6.96 -5.77
N GLN A 278 10.50 -6.59 -5.80
CA GLN A 278 9.97 -5.57 -6.71
C GLN A 278 10.61 -4.21 -6.46
N VAL A 279 10.66 -3.79 -5.20
CA VAL A 279 11.34 -2.55 -4.80
C VAL A 279 12.81 -2.60 -5.18
N ARG A 280 13.50 -3.74 -4.95
CA ARG A 280 14.89 -3.91 -5.36
C ARG A 280 15.08 -3.71 -6.86
N ALA A 281 14.22 -4.32 -7.68
CA ALA A 281 14.30 -4.17 -9.14
C ALA A 281 14.06 -2.72 -9.60
N ALA A 282 13.16 -1.99 -8.93
CA ALA A 282 12.93 -0.57 -9.21
C ALA A 282 14.16 0.28 -8.86
N LEU A 283 14.80 0.02 -7.70
CA LEU A 283 16.02 0.73 -7.31
C LEU A 283 17.20 0.43 -8.25
N GLU A 284 17.36 -0.84 -8.68
CA GLU A 284 18.37 -1.23 -9.68
C GLU A 284 18.14 -0.50 -11.01
N ALA A 285 16.89 -0.40 -11.46
CA ALA A 285 16.55 0.34 -12.68
C ALA A 285 16.91 1.83 -12.55
N THR A 286 16.57 2.46 -11.41
CA THR A 286 16.89 3.88 -11.16
C THR A 286 18.41 4.12 -11.18
N LEU A 287 19.22 3.19 -10.69
CA LEU A 287 20.69 3.29 -10.74
C LEU A 287 21.26 3.23 -12.17
N LEU A 288 20.54 2.59 -13.10
CA LEU A 288 20.95 2.56 -14.51
C LEU A 288 20.77 3.91 -15.21
N ASP A 289 19.86 4.75 -14.71
CA ASP A 289 19.62 6.09 -15.25
C ASP A 289 20.71 7.10 -14.83
N GLY A 290 21.61 6.70 -13.93
CA GLY A 290 22.76 7.51 -13.51
C GLY A 290 22.90 7.65 -11.98
N PRO A 291 23.90 8.39 -11.51
CA PRO A 291 24.09 8.63 -10.10
C PRO A 291 22.95 9.47 -9.53
N VAL A 292 22.46 9.06 -8.35
CA VAL A 292 21.42 9.80 -7.64
C VAL A 292 22.00 11.14 -7.16
N ALA A 293 21.60 12.22 -7.83
CA ALA A 293 21.89 13.58 -7.41
C ALA A 293 21.08 13.93 -6.14
N ASP A 294 21.22 15.14 -5.64
CA ASP A 294 20.59 15.63 -4.42
C ASP A 294 19.13 15.17 -4.24
N VAL A 295 18.88 14.57 -3.09
CA VAL A 295 17.53 14.16 -2.69
C VAL A 295 16.98 15.26 -1.80
N PRO A 296 15.80 15.82 -2.10
CA PRO A 296 15.19 16.84 -1.25
C PRO A 296 14.94 16.31 0.16
N ASP A 297 15.01 17.18 1.15
CA ASP A 297 14.66 16.92 2.53
C ASP A 297 13.88 18.15 3.03
N PRO A 298 12.57 18.03 3.23
CA PRO A 298 11.74 16.81 3.24
C PRO A 298 11.39 16.26 1.83
N LEU A 299 11.01 14.99 1.78
CA LEU A 299 10.52 14.32 0.57
C LEU A 299 9.09 14.74 0.29
N VAL A 300 8.75 14.96 -0.98
CA VAL A 300 7.41 15.40 -1.40
C VAL A 300 6.77 14.42 -2.39
N THR A 301 7.56 13.81 -3.27
CA THR A 301 7.06 12.98 -4.37
C THR A 301 7.48 11.52 -4.24
N GLU A 302 6.77 10.63 -4.96
CA GLU A 302 7.17 9.23 -5.13
C GLU A 302 8.59 9.12 -5.69
N HIS A 303 8.95 10.00 -6.65
CA HIS A 303 10.26 10.02 -7.25
C HIS A 303 11.36 10.37 -6.24
N ASP A 304 11.12 11.37 -5.37
CA ASP A 304 12.05 11.71 -4.28
C ASP A 304 12.26 10.54 -3.34
N ARG A 305 11.18 9.81 -3.04
CA ARG A 305 11.22 8.65 -2.15
C ARG A 305 12.03 7.50 -2.74
N ILE A 306 11.86 7.18 -4.02
CA ILE A 306 12.69 6.18 -4.72
C ILE A 306 14.17 6.57 -4.65
N ARG A 307 14.49 7.83 -4.93
CA ARG A 307 15.87 8.33 -4.85
C ARG A 307 16.43 8.31 -3.42
N TYR A 308 15.60 8.69 -2.44
CA TYR A 308 15.96 8.62 -1.03
C TYR A 308 16.36 7.21 -0.61
N MET A 309 15.64 6.17 -1.05
CA MET A 309 15.95 4.78 -0.71
C MET A 309 17.33 4.32 -1.20
N LEU A 310 17.91 4.99 -2.18
CA LEU A 310 19.28 4.76 -2.65
C LEU A 310 20.35 5.43 -1.78
N THR A 311 19.97 6.27 -0.81
CA THR A 311 20.91 6.96 0.07
C THR A 311 21.46 6.07 1.21
N ALA A 312 22.64 6.43 1.72
CA ALA A 312 23.19 5.78 2.91
C ALA A 312 22.30 5.97 4.15
N ARG A 313 21.59 7.12 4.25
CA ARG A 313 20.65 7.44 5.34
C ARG A 313 19.49 6.45 5.38
N ALA A 314 18.85 6.20 4.25
CA ALA A 314 17.75 5.24 4.15
C ALA A 314 18.21 3.80 4.48
N ARG A 315 19.35 3.38 3.91
CA ARG A 315 19.90 2.05 4.18
C ARG A 315 20.21 1.83 5.66
N ARG A 316 20.83 2.81 6.33
CA ARG A 316 21.06 2.74 7.78
C ARG A 316 19.76 2.66 8.55
N ALA A 317 18.77 3.49 8.22
CA ALA A 317 17.48 3.50 8.88
C ALA A 317 16.76 2.14 8.85
N VAL A 318 16.80 1.44 7.71
CA VAL A 318 16.20 0.09 7.59
C VAL A 318 17.04 -0.94 8.36
N ARG A 319 18.38 -0.90 8.25
CA ARG A 319 19.26 -1.82 9.00
C ARG A 319 19.09 -1.68 10.51
N ASP A 320 19.02 -0.45 11.01
CA ASP A 320 18.82 -0.16 12.42
C ASP A 320 17.46 -0.66 12.91
N TRP A 321 16.42 -0.51 12.10
CA TRP A 321 15.11 -1.05 12.43
C TRP A 321 15.11 -2.56 12.48
N ALA A 322 15.58 -3.22 11.42
CA ALA A 322 15.66 -4.67 11.34
C ALA A 322 16.63 -5.27 12.42
N GLY A 323 17.70 -4.54 12.77
CA GLY A 323 18.61 -4.90 13.85
C GLY A 323 17.99 -4.80 15.24
N GLY A 324 16.89 -4.06 15.38
CA GLY A 324 16.10 -3.97 16.62
C GLY A 324 15.05 -5.06 16.79
N PHE A 325 14.81 -5.90 15.79
CA PHE A 325 13.85 -7.00 15.87
C PHE A 325 14.32 -8.07 16.86
N VAL A 326 13.37 -8.83 17.40
CA VAL A 326 13.64 -9.88 18.39
C VAL A 326 13.23 -11.25 17.84
N PRO A 327 13.92 -12.35 18.20
CA PRO A 327 13.47 -13.67 17.78
C PRO A 327 12.03 -13.93 18.20
N ALA A 328 11.23 -14.42 17.28
CA ALA A 328 9.83 -14.73 17.55
C ALA A 328 9.71 -15.98 18.43
N PRO A 329 8.79 -16.01 19.41
CA PRO A 329 8.63 -17.13 20.33
C PRO A 329 7.95 -18.35 19.69
N ALA A 330 7.14 -18.14 18.64
CA ALA A 330 6.37 -19.19 17.99
C ALA A 330 6.08 -18.81 16.53
N PRO A 331 5.84 -19.79 15.64
CA PRO A 331 5.41 -19.54 14.27
C PRO A 331 4.01 -18.91 14.21
N MET A 332 3.73 -18.19 13.12
CA MET A 332 2.40 -17.69 12.81
C MET A 332 1.48 -18.84 12.42
N THR A 333 0.22 -18.78 12.82
CA THR A 333 -0.80 -19.77 12.48
C THR A 333 -1.82 -19.18 11.51
N ALA A 334 -2.29 -19.99 10.57
CA ALA A 334 -3.40 -19.63 9.69
C ALA A 334 -4.72 -19.59 10.50
N ALA A 335 -5.57 -18.64 10.16
CA ALA A 335 -6.94 -18.58 10.65
C ALA A 335 -7.84 -18.03 9.55
N GLU A 336 -9.07 -18.50 9.49
CA GLU A 336 -10.03 -17.93 8.55
C GLU A 336 -10.49 -16.56 9.06
N VAL A 337 -10.33 -15.53 8.24
CA VAL A 337 -10.73 -14.16 8.55
C VAL A 337 -11.78 -13.72 7.52
N THR A 338 -13.00 -13.49 7.96
CA THR A 338 -14.08 -12.99 7.10
C THR A 338 -13.99 -11.47 6.93
N THR A 339 -14.60 -10.93 5.89
CA THR A 339 -14.66 -9.46 5.68
C THR A 339 -15.37 -8.76 6.85
N ASP A 340 -16.46 -9.33 7.34
CA ASP A 340 -17.18 -8.80 8.50
C ASP A 340 -16.35 -8.87 9.79
N GLY A 341 -15.55 -9.93 9.95
CA GLY A 341 -14.58 -10.04 11.05
C GLY A 341 -13.52 -8.95 11.00
N ILE A 342 -13.02 -8.62 9.80
CA ILE A 342 -12.09 -7.49 9.62
C ILE A 342 -12.78 -6.19 10.03
N VAL A 343 -13.99 -5.90 9.51
CA VAL A 343 -14.73 -4.67 9.86
C VAL A 343 -14.96 -4.57 11.36
N THR A 344 -15.42 -5.65 12.00
CA THR A 344 -15.65 -5.68 13.44
C THR A 344 -14.39 -5.36 14.24
N ALA A 345 -13.26 -5.97 13.86
CA ALA A 345 -11.97 -5.72 14.52
C ALA A 345 -11.48 -4.28 14.32
N LEU A 346 -11.65 -3.72 13.12
CA LEU A 346 -11.31 -2.34 12.81
C LEU A 346 -12.09 -1.35 13.68
N LEU A 347 -13.40 -1.54 13.78
CA LEU A 347 -14.28 -0.69 14.59
C LEU A 347 -13.92 -0.78 16.09
N ALA A 348 -13.63 -1.98 16.58
CA ALA A 348 -13.21 -2.20 17.96
C ALA A 348 -11.85 -1.53 18.27
N ASP A 349 -10.96 -1.42 17.27
CA ASP A 349 -9.63 -0.78 17.36
C ASP A 349 -9.67 0.73 17.08
N GLY A 350 -10.87 1.32 16.92
CA GLY A 350 -11.08 2.77 16.80
C GLY A 350 -11.00 3.32 15.37
N ALA A 351 -10.98 2.45 14.35
CA ALA A 351 -11.17 2.88 12.97
C ALA A 351 -12.66 3.05 12.64
N ASP A 352 -12.97 3.90 11.69
CA ASP A 352 -14.32 4.06 11.11
C ASP A 352 -14.18 4.17 9.58
N PRO A 353 -13.93 3.04 8.88
CA PRO A 353 -13.65 3.07 7.46
C PRO A 353 -14.88 3.44 6.62
N HIS A 354 -14.65 4.23 5.57
CA HIS A 354 -15.66 4.69 4.63
C HIS A 354 -15.35 4.16 3.23
N VAL A 355 -16.34 3.57 2.55
CA VAL A 355 -16.17 2.92 1.25
C VAL A 355 -16.84 3.72 0.15
N VAL A 356 -16.07 4.04 -0.89
CA VAL A 356 -16.58 4.59 -2.16
C VAL A 356 -16.52 3.49 -3.20
N ASP A 357 -17.65 3.20 -3.86
CA ASP A 357 -17.70 2.32 -5.02
C ASP A 357 -17.17 3.05 -6.25
N LEU A 358 -16.01 2.64 -6.74
CA LEU A 358 -15.36 3.18 -7.93
C LEU A 358 -15.75 2.41 -9.21
N THR A 359 -16.53 1.35 -9.10
CA THR A 359 -16.94 0.52 -10.26
C THR A 359 -17.56 1.33 -11.40
N PRO A 360 -18.37 2.38 -11.15
CA PRO A 360 -18.92 3.20 -12.22
C PRO A 360 -17.86 3.92 -13.10
N ARG A 361 -16.66 4.14 -12.58
CA ARG A 361 -15.53 4.74 -13.33
C ARG A 361 -14.85 3.78 -14.30
N LEU A 362 -15.09 2.48 -14.14
CA LEU A 362 -14.53 1.49 -15.05
C LEU A 362 -15.15 1.62 -16.44
N PRO A 363 -14.38 1.38 -17.53
CA PRO A 363 -14.97 1.20 -18.85
C PRO A 363 -16.06 0.12 -18.83
N ALA A 364 -17.16 0.35 -19.53
CA ALA A 364 -18.31 -0.56 -19.53
C ALA A 364 -17.93 -2.00 -19.89
N THR A 365 -17.01 -2.18 -20.83
CA THR A 365 -16.47 -3.49 -21.23
C THR A 365 -15.76 -4.21 -20.06
N VAL A 366 -15.03 -3.47 -19.23
CA VAL A 366 -14.29 -4.00 -18.08
C VAL A 366 -15.24 -4.36 -16.95
N ALA A 367 -16.19 -3.48 -16.63
CA ALA A 367 -17.23 -3.75 -15.64
C ALA A 367 -18.11 -4.95 -16.05
N ALA A 368 -18.41 -5.12 -17.36
CA ALA A 368 -19.15 -6.26 -17.90
C ALA A 368 -18.38 -7.61 -17.80
N MET A 369 -17.03 -7.58 -17.76
CA MET A 369 -16.22 -8.79 -17.49
C MET A 369 -16.28 -9.21 -16.02
N GLY A 370 -16.89 -8.41 -15.15
CA GLY A 370 -17.04 -8.71 -13.71
C GLY A 370 -16.04 -7.97 -12.80
N TRP A 371 -15.18 -7.11 -13.32
CA TRP A 371 -14.34 -6.27 -12.49
C TRP A 371 -15.17 -5.31 -11.62
N ARG A 372 -14.73 -5.17 -10.38
CA ARG A 372 -15.24 -4.21 -9.39
C ARG A 372 -14.05 -3.46 -8.80
N ALA A 373 -14.27 -2.20 -8.42
CA ALA A 373 -13.25 -1.40 -7.77
C ALA A 373 -13.86 -0.57 -6.64
N VAL A 374 -13.14 -0.43 -5.55
CA VAL A 374 -13.52 0.38 -4.39
C VAL A 374 -12.35 1.20 -3.89
N LYS A 375 -12.65 2.26 -3.15
CA LYS A 375 -11.69 2.98 -2.30
C LYS A 375 -12.20 2.97 -0.87
N VAL A 376 -11.37 2.52 0.05
CA VAL A 376 -11.62 2.62 1.50
C VAL A 376 -10.83 3.79 2.07
N VAL A 377 -11.51 4.77 2.64
CA VAL A 377 -10.89 5.88 3.37
C VAL A 377 -10.71 5.45 4.83
N PRO A 378 -9.48 5.40 5.36
CA PRO A 378 -9.15 4.75 6.63
C PRO A 378 -9.29 5.68 7.84
N ALA A 379 -10.46 6.28 8.05
CA ALA A 379 -10.67 7.15 9.20
C ALA A 379 -10.32 6.43 10.53
N GLY A 380 -9.57 7.10 11.39
CA GLY A 380 -9.07 6.55 12.65
C GLY A 380 -7.76 5.75 12.56
N TYR A 381 -7.35 5.32 11.36
CA TYR A 381 -6.10 4.60 11.13
C TYR A 381 -5.01 5.52 10.55
N GLN A 382 -3.75 5.13 10.71
CA GLN A 382 -2.62 5.84 10.10
C GLN A 382 -2.49 5.42 8.64
N HIS A 383 -2.68 6.35 7.73
CA HIS A 383 -2.41 6.11 6.31
C HIS A 383 -0.90 6.13 5.99
N LEU A 384 -0.53 5.60 4.84
CA LEU A 384 0.83 5.73 4.32
C LEU A 384 1.04 7.18 3.88
N ARG A 385 2.06 7.83 4.45
CA ARG A 385 2.38 9.24 4.16
C ARG A 385 3.24 9.32 2.90
N MET A 386 2.86 10.18 1.97
CA MET A 386 3.62 10.42 0.75
C MET A 386 4.49 11.67 0.88
N ASP A 387 3.91 12.77 1.36
CA ASP A 387 4.58 14.04 1.54
C ASP A 387 5.03 14.21 3.01
N GLU A 388 6.36 14.26 3.22
CA GLU A 388 6.94 14.39 4.56
C GLU A 388 6.83 15.81 5.14
N THR A 389 6.39 16.80 4.35
CA THR A 389 6.10 18.16 4.86
C THR A 389 4.82 18.18 5.71
N HIS A 390 3.97 17.19 5.59
CA HIS A 390 2.66 17.13 6.22
C HIS A 390 2.70 16.58 7.65
N GLU A 391 3.21 17.37 8.61
CA GLU A 391 3.23 17.00 10.02
C GLU A 391 1.83 16.66 10.58
N TRP A 392 0.77 17.23 10.02
CA TRP A 392 -0.61 16.96 10.39
C TRP A 392 -1.09 15.56 10.01
N SER A 393 -0.45 14.90 9.06
CA SER A 393 -0.82 13.57 8.56
C SER A 393 -0.38 12.41 9.49
N TRP A 394 0.28 12.73 10.61
CA TRP A 394 0.54 11.77 11.67
C TRP A 394 -0.66 11.64 12.61
N ASN A 395 -1.29 10.47 12.66
CA ASN A 395 -2.25 10.12 13.70
C ASN A 395 -1.49 9.86 15.01
N ARG A 396 -1.29 10.94 15.77
CA ARG A 396 -0.44 10.93 16.99
C ARG A 396 -0.97 10.00 18.07
N SER A 397 -2.28 9.90 18.23
CA SER A 397 -2.90 8.99 19.21
C SER A 397 -2.63 7.53 18.84
N ARG A 398 -2.74 7.22 17.55
CA ARG A 398 -2.47 5.89 16.99
C ARG A 398 -1.01 5.47 17.18
N LEU A 399 -0.08 6.38 16.92
CA LEU A 399 1.34 6.14 17.15
C LEU A 399 1.66 6.00 18.64
N ALA A 400 1.08 6.83 19.49
CA ALA A 400 1.32 6.78 20.93
C ALA A 400 0.92 5.44 21.54
N SER A 401 -0.25 4.89 21.14
CA SER A 401 -0.77 3.62 21.64
C SER A 401 -0.16 2.38 20.96
N ALA A 402 0.65 2.54 19.91
CA ALA A 402 1.17 1.41 19.13
C ALA A 402 1.91 0.34 19.96
N PRO A 403 2.80 0.68 20.95
CA PRO A 403 3.45 -0.32 21.77
C PRO A 403 2.47 -1.16 22.60
N GLU A 404 1.44 -0.54 23.11
CA GLU A 404 0.43 -1.17 23.97
C GLU A 404 -0.49 -2.08 23.13
N ARG A 405 -0.99 -1.58 21.99
CA ARG A 405 -1.84 -2.34 21.08
C ARG A 405 -1.13 -3.54 20.44
N THR A 406 0.16 -3.41 20.15
CA THR A 406 0.93 -4.46 19.47
C THR A 406 1.68 -5.38 20.43
N GLY A 407 1.85 -5.00 21.69
CA GLY A 407 2.74 -5.67 22.63
C GLY A 407 4.23 -5.56 22.25
N CYS A 408 4.59 -4.71 21.27
CA CYS A 408 5.96 -4.54 20.79
C CYS A 408 6.55 -3.24 21.34
N PRO A 409 7.66 -3.29 22.11
CA PRO A 409 8.28 -2.07 22.63
C PRO A 409 8.74 -1.12 21.54
N ALA A 410 8.52 0.18 21.73
CA ALA A 410 9.01 1.22 20.84
C ALA A 410 10.45 1.61 21.18
N ARG A 411 11.25 1.88 20.14
CA ARG A 411 12.60 2.46 20.30
C ARG A 411 12.60 3.99 20.19
N LEU A 412 11.57 4.56 19.56
CA LEU A 412 11.39 6.00 19.44
C LEU A 412 10.19 6.44 20.28
N THR A 413 10.37 7.46 21.10
CA THR A 413 9.31 8.13 21.85
C THR A 413 8.59 9.16 20.99
N ASP A 414 9.31 9.81 20.08
CA ASP A 414 8.80 10.80 19.14
C ASP A 414 8.94 10.28 17.70
N HIS A 415 7.83 10.20 16.99
CA HIS A 415 7.78 9.76 15.59
C HIS A 415 8.55 10.70 14.64
N ARG A 416 8.72 11.99 15.00
CA ARG A 416 9.49 12.97 14.22
C ARG A 416 10.98 12.61 14.10
N ALA A 417 11.47 11.76 14.99
CA ALA A 417 12.82 11.22 14.89
C ALA A 417 12.93 10.03 13.91
N ALA A 418 11.81 9.53 13.40
CA ALA A 418 11.82 8.49 12.39
C ALA A 418 12.27 9.08 11.04
N ALA A 419 13.12 8.33 10.34
CA ALA A 419 13.43 8.64 8.95
C ALA A 419 12.20 8.41 8.06
N PRO A 420 12.11 9.02 6.86
CA PRO A 420 11.09 8.69 5.88
C PRO A 420 10.96 7.19 5.67
N HIS A 421 9.74 6.70 5.44
CA HIS A 421 9.53 5.25 5.32
C HIS A 421 10.14 4.68 4.02
N PRO A 422 10.57 3.39 4.02
CA PRO A 422 11.26 2.76 2.90
C PRO A 422 10.33 2.06 1.90
N LEU A 423 9.10 2.50 1.76
CA LEU A 423 8.18 2.04 0.72
C LEU A 423 8.04 3.16 -0.31
N PRO A 424 8.22 2.85 -1.62
CA PRO A 424 8.04 3.83 -2.68
C PRO A 424 6.58 4.18 -2.91
#